data_7ed5efae98735145bd289bc77589333c
#
_entry.id   7ed5efae98735145bd289bc77589333c
#
_cell.length_a   1.000
_cell.length_b   1.000
_cell.length_c   1.000
_cell.angle_alpha   90.00
_cell.angle_beta   90.00
_cell.angle_gamma   90.00
#
_symmetry.space_group_name_H-M   'P 1'
#
loop_
_entity.id
_entity.type
_entity.pdbx_description
1 polymer ?
#
loop_
_entity_poly.entity_id
_entity_poly.type
_entity_poly.pdbx_seq_one_letter_code
_entity_poly.pdbx_strand_id
1 'polypeptide(L)'
;MGKSSKVFVGMDVHKESIDITLAEEGGEVRRFGQIGGDRTALMKAVRQLTAGGRERVFVYEAGPCGFWIHRALTAVGHACMVVSPALIPRRAGDHVKTDRRDSARLASLARAGELQAIHVPDIRDEAIRDLVRARDDAVIAQRRVRQQLKALLLRNEVRYGGKTSWTAAHRRWLAELKLPEPAQQIAFEEYVDAIVVATSRIERLTRSIESEAAPWRFASVVAALQAMRGIQFVHAVTLIAELGDLTRFASARALMGYLGLVPREDSSGEHRHQGSITKAGNSYARRALIEAAWAYRYPARVTRIIATRQAGLPKAACDIAWRAQLRLSAKYRRLAARHLHHNKIVVALARELSGFVWAVGQSIKPN
;
A
#
# COMPACT_ATOMS: atom_id res chain seq x y z
N MET A 1 -12.71 -45.56 1.33
CA MET A 1 -11.77 -44.43 1.37
C MET A 1 -12.39 -43.33 2.25
N GLY A 2 -11.98 -43.21 3.49
CA GLY A 2 -12.47 -42.16 4.41
C GLY A 2 -12.12 -40.79 3.85
N LYS A 3 -13.11 -39.93 3.68
CA LYS A 3 -12.85 -38.49 3.41
C LYS A 3 -11.95 -37.94 4.52
N SER A 4 -10.71 -37.61 4.20
CA SER A 4 -9.84 -36.86 5.11
C SER A 4 -10.54 -35.54 5.39
N SER A 5 -11.19 -35.43 6.55
CA SER A 5 -11.88 -34.20 6.93
C SER A 5 -10.85 -33.14 7.29
N LYS A 6 -10.88 -32.01 6.59
CA LYS A 6 -10.03 -30.86 6.87
C LYS A 6 -10.46 -30.19 8.17
N VAL A 7 -9.48 -29.65 8.90
CA VAL A 7 -9.73 -28.84 10.08
C VAL A 7 -9.20 -27.42 9.85
N PHE A 8 -10.06 -26.45 9.98
CA PHE A 8 -9.73 -25.05 9.86
C PHE A 8 -9.37 -24.45 11.21
N VAL A 9 -8.20 -23.83 11.29
CA VAL A 9 -7.60 -23.32 12.54
C VAL A 9 -7.61 -21.80 12.46
N GLY A 10 -8.59 -21.16 13.08
CA GLY A 10 -8.67 -19.70 13.19
C GLY A 10 -7.77 -19.20 14.32
N MET A 11 -6.95 -18.22 14.00
CA MET A 11 -6.02 -17.60 14.95
C MET A 11 -6.29 -16.09 15.03
N ASP A 12 -6.59 -15.60 16.22
CA ASP A 12 -6.58 -14.18 16.52
C ASP A 12 -5.23 -13.81 17.14
N VAL A 13 -4.46 -13.02 16.41
CA VAL A 13 -3.03 -12.82 16.66
C VAL A 13 -2.78 -11.44 17.25
N HIS A 14 -2.29 -11.43 18.48
CA HIS A 14 -1.81 -10.25 19.19
C HIS A 14 -0.30 -10.33 19.45
N LYS A 15 0.29 -9.24 19.94
CA LYS A 15 1.72 -9.17 20.23
C LYS A 15 2.16 -10.23 21.23
N GLU A 16 1.41 -10.41 22.30
CA GLU A 16 1.77 -11.26 23.44
C GLU A 16 1.03 -12.62 23.45
N SER A 17 -0.01 -12.77 22.60
CA SER A 17 -0.85 -13.97 22.62
C SER A 17 -1.49 -14.27 21.27
N ILE A 18 -1.83 -15.54 21.08
CA ILE A 18 -2.61 -16.04 19.95
C ILE A 18 -3.77 -16.87 20.49
N ASP A 19 -5.02 -16.45 20.24
CA ASP A 19 -6.20 -17.28 20.56
C ASP A 19 -6.51 -18.20 19.38
N ILE A 20 -6.70 -19.49 19.66
CA ILE A 20 -6.85 -20.54 18.63
C ILE A 20 -8.19 -21.23 18.77
N THR A 21 -8.91 -21.31 17.67
CA THR A 21 -10.18 -22.04 17.55
C THR A 21 -10.15 -22.97 16.34
N LEU A 22 -10.74 -24.13 16.47
CA LEU A 22 -10.84 -25.17 15.45
C LEU A 22 -12.26 -25.25 14.91
N ALA A 23 -12.42 -25.40 13.60
CA ALA A 23 -13.67 -25.73 12.94
C ALA A 23 -13.46 -26.99 12.08
N GLU A 24 -14.08 -28.10 12.46
CA GLU A 24 -14.03 -29.35 11.71
C GLU A 24 -15.06 -29.33 10.58
N GLU A 25 -14.74 -29.96 9.46
CA GLU A 25 -15.68 -30.13 8.34
C GLU A 25 -16.85 -31.02 8.81
N GLY A 26 -18.06 -30.44 8.89
CA GLY A 26 -19.25 -31.15 9.40
C GLY A 26 -19.36 -31.25 10.92
N GLY A 27 -18.40 -30.65 11.67
CA GLY A 27 -18.32 -30.71 13.14
C GLY A 27 -18.56 -29.36 13.82
N GLU A 28 -18.44 -29.38 15.15
CA GLU A 28 -18.56 -28.19 16.00
C GLU A 28 -17.33 -27.29 15.91
N VAL A 29 -17.53 -26.02 16.27
CA VAL A 29 -16.46 -25.03 16.44
C VAL A 29 -15.96 -25.13 17.89
N ARG A 30 -14.71 -25.56 18.07
CA ARG A 30 -14.13 -25.81 19.39
C ARG A 30 -12.92 -24.92 19.65
N ARG A 31 -12.91 -24.24 20.77
CA ARG A 31 -11.73 -23.49 21.21
C ARG A 31 -10.60 -24.45 21.61
N PHE A 32 -9.40 -24.20 21.05
CA PHE A 32 -8.19 -24.90 21.50
C PHE A 32 -7.60 -24.25 22.76
N GLY A 33 -7.53 -22.92 22.76
CA GLY A 33 -7.00 -22.13 23.88
C GLY A 33 -6.21 -20.92 23.40
N GLN A 34 -5.58 -20.25 24.36
CA GLN A 34 -4.68 -19.14 24.12
C GLN A 34 -3.23 -19.62 24.36
N ILE A 35 -2.32 -19.19 23.50
CA ILE A 35 -0.88 -19.47 23.56
C ILE A 35 -0.08 -18.17 23.58
N GLY A 36 1.21 -18.23 23.88
CA GLY A 36 2.12 -17.08 23.74
C GLY A 36 2.23 -16.61 22.28
N GLY A 37 2.52 -15.32 22.10
CA GLY A 37 2.64 -14.67 20.77
C GLY A 37 3.97 -14.94 20.05
N ASP A 38 4.76 -15.89 20.52
CA ASP A 38 6.09 -16.21 19.99
C ASP A 38 6.12 -17.49 19.13
N ARG A 39 7.22 -17.66 18.41
CA ARG A 39 7.40 -18.81 17.49
C ARG A 39 7.43 -20.17 18.22
N THR A 40 7.99 -20.20 19.42
CA THR A 40 8.12 -21.46 20.20
C THR A 40 6.75 -21.95 20.65
N ALA A 41 5.93 -21.03 21.20
CA ALA A 41 4.56 -21.34 21.62
C ALA A 41 3.69 -21.76 20.43
N LEU A 42 3.80 -21.07 19.28
CA LEU A 42 3.10 -21.45 18.06
C LEU A 42 3.48 -22.85 17.61
N MET A 43 4.77 -23.18 17.50
CA MET A 43 5.21 -24.48 17.01
C MET A 43 4.88 -25.62 17.96
N LYS A 44 4.82 -25.36 19.28
CA LYS A 44 4.33 -26.33 20.28
C LYS A 44 2.83 -26.61 20.05
N ALA A 45 2.02 -25.58 19.87
CA ALA A 45 0.59 -25.73 19.58
C ALA A 45 0.35 -26.45 18.24
N VAL A 46 1.12 -26.14 17.20
CA VAL A 46 1.03 -26.80 15.90
C VAL A 46 1.28 -28.31 16.03
N ARG A 47 2.31 -28.74 16.77
CA ARG A 47 2.58 -30.16 17.00
C ARG A 47 1.40 -30.87 17.69
N GLN A 48 0.78 -30.23 18.69
CA GLN A 48 -0.40 -30.77 19.36
C GLN A 48 -1.60 -30.88 18.43
N LEU A 49 -1.83 -29.82 17.65
CA LEU A 49 -2.94 -29.75 16.71
C LEU A 49 -2.82 -30.79 15.57
N THR A 50 -1.60 -31.11 15.15
CA THR A 50 -1.34 -32.01 14.00
C THR A 50 -1.12 -33.48 14.37
N ALA A 51 -1.01 -33.84 15.67
CA ALA A 51 -0.78 -35.17 16.14
C ALA A 51 -1.80 -36.24 15.64
N GLY A 52 -3.02 -35.82 15.23
CA GLY A 52 -4.05 -36.71 14.72
C GLY A 52 -4.01 -36.98 13.20
N GLY A 53 -2.97 -36.55 12.48
CA GLY A 53 -2.77 -36.84 11.03
C GLY A 53 -3.75 -36.21 10.07
N ARG A 54 -4.70 -35.38 10.53
CA ARG A 54 -5.65 -34.65 9.66
C ARG A 54 -5.01 -33.43 9.05
N GLU A 55 -5.40 -33.09 7.82
CA GLU A 55 -5.00 -31.85 7.15
C GLU A 55 -5.48 -30.61 7.94
N ARG A 56 -4.59 -29.64 8.19
CA ARG A 56 -4.89 -28.40 8.88
C ARG A 56 -4.71 -27.20 7.93
N VAL A 57 -5.70 -26.33 7.90
CA VAL A 57 -5.65 -25.04 7.22
C VAL A 57 -5.68 -23.94 8.26
N PHE A 58 -4.56 -23.28 8.48
CA PHE A 58 -4.47 -22.16 9.41
C PHE A 58 -4.95 -20.88 8.76
N VAL A 59 -5.59 -20.01 9.52
CA VAL A 59 -6.05 -18.71 9.03
C VAL A 59 -5.92 -17.64 10.11
N TYR A 60 -5.36 -16.49 9.73
CA TYR A 60 -5.30 -15.32 10.60
C TYR A 60 -5.45 -14.02 9.83
N GLU A 61 -5.80 -12.95 10.57
CA GLU A 61 -5.99 -11.61 10.03
C GLU A 61 -4.66 -10.89 9.85
N ALA A 62 -4.46 -10.23 8.70
CA ALA A 62 -3.30 -9.38 8.46
C ALA A 62 -3.29 -8.18 9.43
N GLY A 63 -2.26 -8.07 10.21
CA GLY A 63 -2.11 -7.07 11.26
C GLY A 63 -0.65 -6.68 11.53
N PRO A 64 -0.39 -5.95 12.63
CA PRO A 64 0.95 -5.50 13.00
C PRO A 64 1.96 -6.64 13.20
N CYS A 65 1.48 -7.84 13.52
CA CYS A 65 2.34 -9.02 13.70
C CYS A 65 2.95 -9.56 12.40
N GLY A 66 2.55 -9.02 11.24
CA GLY A 66 3.16 -9.34 9.95
C GLY A 66 2.91 -10.78 9.47
N PHE A 67 3.87 -11.34 8.73
CA PHE A 67 3.74 -12.62 8.03
C PHE A 67 4.62 -13.74 8.58
N TRP A 68 5.26 -13.54 9.72
CA TRP A 68 6.16 -14.57 10.29
C TRP A 68 5.42 -15.89 10.61
N ILE A 69 4.16 -15.81 11.04
CA ILE A 69 3.30 -16.98 11.32
C ILE A 69 3.08 -17.78 10.03
N HIS A 70 2.65 -17.11 8.96
CA HIS A 70 2.48 -17.74 7.65
C HIS A 70 3.75 -18.46 7.21
N ARG A 71 4.90 -17.78 7.29
CA ARG A 71 6.19 -18.37 6.91
C ARG A 71 6.59 -19.55 7.80
N ALA A 72 6.35 -19.44 9.10
CA ALA A 72 6.66 -20.53 10.03
C ALA A 72 5.81 -21.78 9.74
N LEU A 73 4.52 -21.61 9.43
CA LEU A 73 3.61 -22.71 9.15
C LEU A 73 3.86 -23.33 7.76
N THR A 74 4.08 -22.51 6.74
CA THR A 74 4.38 -23.02 5.39
C THR A 74 5.73 -23.69 5.29
N ALA A 75 6.73 -23.26 6.06
CA ALA A 75 8.05 -23.91 6.14
C ALA A 75 7.99 -25.34 6.70
N VAL A 76 6.96 -25.67 7.48
CA VAL A 76 6.73 -27.03 8.01
C VAL A 76 5.60 -27.78 7.28
N GLY A 77 5.21 -27.28 6.09
CA GLY A 77 4.27 -27.96 5.18
C GLY A 77 2.78 -27.73 5.48
N HIS A 78 2.43 -26.78 6.36
CA HIS A 78 1.02 -26.49 6.64
C HIS A 78 0.46 -25.37 5.75
N ALA A 79 -0.76 -25.56 5.27
CA ALA A 79 -1.50 -24.50 4.57
C ALA A 79 -1.84 -23.37 5.54
N CYS A 80 -1.56 -22.10 5.15
CA CYS A 80 -1.85 -20.93 5.95
C CYS A 80 -2.41 -19.80 5.08
N MET A 81 -3.59 -19.33 5.43
CA MET A 81 -4.24 -18.19 4.80
C MET A 81 -4.04 -16.94 5.66
N VAL A 82 -3.59 -15.86 5.05
CA VAL A 82 -3.65 -14.53 5.65
C VAL A 82 -4.79 -13.77 4.99
N VAL A 83 -5.69 -13.20 5.78
CA VAL A 83 -6.88 -12.52 5.26
C VAL A 83 -6.86 -11.03 5.61
N SER A 84 -7.41 -10.19 4.73
CA SER A 84 -7.49 -8.76 5.02
C SER A 84 -8.68 -8.46 5.93
N PRO A 85 -8.52 -7.66 7.01
CA PRO A 85 -9.62 -7.20 7.86
C PRO A 85 -10.80 -6.60 7.11
N ALA A 86 -10.50 -5.87 6.03
CA ALA A 86 -11.52 -5.21 5.21
C ALA A 86 -12.34 -6.17 4.33
N LEU A 87 -11.90 -7.42 4.16
CA LEU A 87 -12.54 -8.43 3.33
C LEU A 87 -13.23 -9.53 4.14
N ILE A 88 -13.14 -9.50 5.47
CA ILE A 88 -13.81 -10.45 6.34
C ILE A 88 -15.29 -10.08 6.44
N PRO A 89 -16.23 -10.97 6.05
CA PRO A 89 -17.65 -10.72 6.15
C PRO A 89 -18.06 -10.40 7.59
N ARG A 90 -18.84 -9.36 7.82
CA ARG A 90 -19.37 -8.98 9.13
C ARG A 90 -20.88 -9.21 9.16
N ARG A 91 -21.38 -9.85 10.24
CA ARG A 91 -22.83 -9.97 10.46
C ARG A 91 -23.36 -8.65 10.99
N ALA A 92 -24.52 -8.23 10.51
CA ALA A 92 -25.25 -7.11 11.09
C ALA A 92 -25.60 -7.45 12.56
N GLY A 93 -25.32 -6.53 13.49
CA GLY A 93 -25.61 -6.75 14.93
C GLY A 93 -24.47 -7.37 15.75
N ASP A 94 -23.31 -7.68 15.15
CA ASP A 94 -22.14 -8.22 15.88
C ASP A 94 -21.35 -7.06 16.52
N HIS A 95 -21.83 -6.61 17.68
CA HIS A 95 -21.27 -5.46 18.43
C HIS A 95 -20.28 -5.86 19.54
N VAL A 96 -20.14 -7.17 19.82
CA VAL A 96 -19.25 -7.66 20.89
C VAL A 96 -18.00 -8.26 20.26
N LYS A 97 -16.87 -7.59 20.42
CA LYS A 97 -15.56 -8.04 19.95
C LYS A 97 -14.78 -8.66 21.12
N THR A 98 -14.33 -9.92 20.95
CA THR A 98 -13.40 -10.61 21.86
C THR A 98 -12.51 -11.54 21.03
N ASP A 99 -11.25 -11.72 21.44
CA ASP A 99 -10.26 -12.58 20.77
C ASP A 99 -10.80 -13.99 20.49
N ARG A 100 -11.53 -14.56 21.45
CA ARG A 100 -12.19 -15.85 21.29
C ARG A 100 -13.25 -15.87 20.19
N ARG A 101 -14.03 -14.79 20.04
CA ARG A 101 -15.02 -14.69 18.97
C ARG A 101 -14.36 -14.48 17.61
N ASP A 102 -13.29 -13.71 17.59
CA ASP A 102 -12.58 -13.40 16.36
C ASP A 102 -11.86 -14.64 15.82
N SER A 103 -11.19 -15.45 16.66
CA SER A 103 -10.59 -16.74 16.25
C SER A 103 -11.65 -17.75 15.78
N ALA A 104 -12.80 -17.86 16.50
CA ALA A 104 -13.90 -18.75 16.12
C ALA A 104 -14.56 -18.35 14.81
N ARG A 105 -14.72 -17.05 14.58
CA ARG A 105 -15.24 -16.51 13.34
C ARG A 105 -14.34 -16.81 12.15
N LEU A 106 -13.01 -16.58 12.30
CA LEU A 106 -12.04 -16.92 11.26
C LEU A 106 -12.08 -18.40 10.89
N ALA A 107 -12.11 -19.30 11.90
CA ALA A 107 -12.22 -20.73 11.65
C ALA A 107 -13.52 -21.10 10.91
N SER A 108 -14.66 -20.53 11.33
CA SER A 108 -15.96 -20.79 10.72
C SER A 108 -16.06 -20.29 9.29
N LEU A 109 -15.60 -19.06 9.02
CA LEU A 109 -15.61 -18.46 7.68
C LEU A 109 -14.62 -19.17 6.73
N ALA A 110 -13.47 -19.61 7.25
CA ALA A 110 -12.53 -20.42 6.46
C ALA A 110 -13.15 -21.76 6.06
N ARG A 111 -13.85 -22.44 6.98
CA ARG A 111 -14.59 -23.67 6.71
C ARG A 111 -15.68 -23.48 5.68
N ALA A 112 -16.39 -22.34 5.74
CA ALA A 112 -17.45 -22.01 4.77
C ALA A 112 -16.91 -21.59 3.39
N GLY A 113 -15.58 -21.41 3.24
CA GLY A 113 -14.97 -20.89 1.99
C GLY A 113 -15.25 -19.43 1.72
N GLU A 114 -15.67 -18.65 2.73
CA GLU A 114 -16.02 -17.25 2.60
C GLU A 114 -14.82 -16.28 2.75
N LEU A 115 -13.62 -16.82 3.01
CA LEU A 115 -12.43 -16.01 3.17
C LEU A 115 -11.56 -15.99 1.92
N GLN A 116 -11.07 -14.83 1.56
CA GLN A 116 -10.13 -14.63 0.48
C GLN A 116 -8.74 -14.36 1.05
N ALA A 117 -7.77 -15.21 0.71
CA ALA A 117 -6.38 -15.01 1.08
C ALA A 117 -5.78 -13.80 0.36
N ILE A 118 -5.00 -13.01 1.09
CA ILE A 118 -4.16 -11.97 0.50
C ILE A 118 -2.83 -12.57 0.03
N HIS A 119 -2.19 -11.87 -0.90
CA HIS A 119 -0.83 -12.20 -1.29
C HIS A 119 0.16 -11.87 -0.16
N VAL A 120 0.93 -12.87 0.25
CA VAL A 120 2.05 -12.69 1.18
C VAL A 120 3.33 -12.51 0.37
N PRO A 121 4.01 -11.36 0.49
CA PRO A 121 5.25 -11.11 -0.21
C PRO A 121 6.37 -12.03 0.30
N ASP A 122 7.39 -12.28 -0.52
CA ASP A 122 8.60 -12.89 0.01
C ASP A 122 9.36 -11.94 0.96
N ILE A 123 10.39 -12.44 1.62
CA ILE A 123 11.12 -11.68 2.64
C ILE A 123 11.80 -10.44 2.01
N ARG A 124 12.34 -10.57 0.81
CA ARG A 124 13.02 -9.46 0.12
C ARG A 124 12.04 -8.38 -0.33
N ASP A 125 10.88 -8.78 -0.86
CA ASP A 125 9.83 -7.87 -1.30
C ASP A 125 9.26 -7.11 -0.09
N GLU A 126 9.07 -7.79 1.05
CA GLU A 126 8.62 -7.17 2.29
C GLU A 126 9.66 -6.18 2.82
N ALA A 127 10.95 -6.52 2.83
CA ALA A 127 12.02 -5.63 3.28
C ALA A 127 12.10 -4.34 2.45
N ILE A 128 11.97 -4.43 1.11
CA ILE A 128 11.93 -3.25 0.24
C ILE A 128 10.67 -2.41 0.53
N ARG A 129 9.53 -3.05 0.77
CA ARG A 129 8.30 -2.35 1.16
C ARG A 129 8.46 -1.60 2.48
N ASP A 130 9.10 -2.19 3.47
CA ASP A 130 9.36 -1.52 4.76
C ASP A 130 10.27 -0.30 4.59
N LEU A 131 11.30 -0.42 3.75
CA LEU A 131 12.20 0.69 3.43
C LEU A 131 11.46 1.85 2.73
N VAL A 132 10.59 1.54 1.78
CA VAL A 132 9.76 2.54 1.08
C VAL A 132 8.79 3.22 2.05
N ARG A 133 8.17 2.47 2.95
CA ARG A 133 7.28 3.00 3.99
C ARG A 133 8.01 3.89 4.96
N ALA A 134 9.21 3.49 5.41
CA ALA A 134 10.06 4.33 6.28
C ALA A 134 10.40 5.67 5.62
N ARG A 135 10.63 5.69 4.29
CA ARG A 135 10.83 6.94 3.53
C ARG A 135 9.54 7.77 3.49
N ASP A 136 8.39 7.15 3.31
CA ASP A 136 7.11 7.84 3.30
C ASP A 136 6.81 8.49 4.67
N ASP A 137 7.06 7.78 5.75
CA ASP A 137 6.95 8.31 7.12
C ASP A 137 7.86 9.52 7.33
N ALA A 138 9.09 9.50 6.78
CA ALA A 138 9.99 10.63 6.82
C ALA A 138 9.45 11.84 6.02
N VAL A 139 8.78 11.62 4.89
CA VAL A 139 8.10 12.68 4.11
C VAL A 139 6.92 13.27 4.89
N ILE A 140 6.15 12.42 5.57
CA ILE A 140 5.03 12.86 6.42
C ILE A 140 5.55 13.69 7.59
N ALA A 141 6.61 13.24 8.26
CA ALA A 141 7.24 13.96 9.35
C ALA A 141 7.77 15.34 8.90
N GLN A 142 8.47 15.41 7.75
CA GLN A 142 8.93 16.69 7.19
C GLN A 142 7.75 17.63 6.91
N ARG A 143 6.66 17.11 6.34
CA ARG A 143 5.46 17.94 6.07
C ARG A 143 4.88 18.52 7.35
N ARG A 144 4.84 17.73 8.43
CA ARG A 144 4.34 18.19 9.74
C ARG A 144 5.18 19.33 10.29
N VAL A 145 6.50 19.20 10.28
CA VAL A 145 7.41 20.26 10.78
C VAL A 145 7.29 21.52 9.92
N ARG A 146 7.20 21.38 8.58
CA ARG A 146 6.97 22.51 7.67
C ARG A 146 5.65 23.24 7.97
N GLN A 147 4.60 22.54 8.37
CA GLN A 147 3.34 23.14 8.79
C GLN A 147 3.48 23.87 10.12
N GLN A 148 4.21 23.29 11.09
CA GLN A 148 4.49 23.91 12.39
C GLN A 148 5.27 25.22 12.24
N LEU A 149 6.33 25.22 11.43
CA LEU A 149 7.09 26.44 11.11
C LEU A 149 6.19 27.50 10.48
N LYS A 150 5.41 27.15 9.46
CA LYS A 150 4.48 28.10 8.82
C LYS A 150 3.47 28.67 9.81
N ALA A 151 2.97 27.85 10.74
CA ALA A 151 2.04 28.31 11.77
C ALA A 151 2.72 29.26 12.77
N LEU A 152 3.99 29.02 13.17
CA LEU A 152 4.76 29.94 14.00
C LEU A 152 4.92 31.29 13.30
N LEU A 153 5.39 31.30 12.06
CA LEU A 153 5.60 32.52 11.27
C LEU A 153 4.30 33.30 11.10
N LEU A 154 3.19 32.61 10.78
CA LEU A 154 1.89 33.26 10.59
C LEU A 154 1.38 33.94 11.88
N ARG A 155 1.55 33.32 13.05
CA ARG A 155 1.17 33.92 14.35
C ARG A 155 1.97 35.16 14.71
N ASN A 156 3.19 35.24 14.16
CA ASN A 156 4.09 36.40 14.40
C ASN A 156 4.05 37.39 13.20
N GLU A 157 3.01 37.33 12.36
CA GLU A 157 2.80 38.21 11.20
C GLU A 157 3.93 38.18 10.16
N VAL A 158 4.80 37.16 10.23
CA VAL A 158 5.91 37.00 9.31
C VAL A 158 5.46 36.24 8.07
N ARG A 159 5.61 36.86 6.90
CA ARG A 159 5.20 36.29 5.62
C ARG A 159 6.33 36.35 4.61
N TYR A 160 6.58 35.22 3.95
CA TYR A 160 7.51 35.19 2.83
C TYR A 160 6.85 35.84 1.59
N GLY A 161 7.49 36.88 1.04
CA GLY A 161 6.96 37.62 -0.14
C GLY A 161 7.11 36.89 -1.48
N GLY A 162 7.84 35.78 -1.53
CA GLY A 162 8.02 34.99 -2.76
C GLY A 162 6.85 34.06 -3.08
N LYS A 163 6.74 33.68 -4.35
CA LYS A 163 5.62 32.85 -4.86
C LYS A 163 5.63 31.40 -4.34
N THR A 164 6.79 30.81 -4.10
CA THR A 164 6.93 29.38 -3.79
C THR A 164 7.83 29.13 -2.60
N SER A 165 7.31 28.46 -1.58
CA SER A 165 8.07 28.04 -0.40
C SER A 165 9.03 26.88 -0.73
N TRP A 166 10.07 26.67 0.10
CA TRP A 166 11.04 25.56 0.08
C TRP A 166 12.02 25.59 -1.10
N THR A 167 12.06 26.67 -1.85
CA THR A 167 13.10 26.97 -2.86
C THR A 167 14.39 27.43 -2.19
N ALA A 168 15.49 27.52 -2.95
CA ALA A 168 16.74 28.08 -2.46
C ALA A 168 16.56 29.53 -1.93
N ALA A 169 15.75 30.34 -2.62
CA ALA A 169 15.42 31.71 -2.17
C ALA A 169 14.66 31.72 -0.84
N HIS A 170 13.67 30.84 -0.66
CA HIS A 170 12.95 30.72 0.62
C HIS A 170 13.87 30.25 1.74
N ARG A 171 14.79 29.33 1.48
CA ARG A 171 15.76 28.87 2.49
C ARG A 171 16.74 29.95 2.90
N ARG A 172 17.23 30.77 1.97
CA ARG A 172 18.05 31.95 2.30
C ARG A 172 17.29 32.93 3.17
N TRP A 173 16.04 33.26 2.78
CA TRP A 173 15.18 34.12 3.58
C TRP A 173 14.96 33.59 5.00
N LEU A 174 14.75 32.29 5.18
CA LEU A 174 14.66 31.68 6.52
C LEU A 174 15.95 31.80 7.31
N ALA A 175 17.10 31.68 6.66
CA ALA A 175 18.42 31.81 7.35
C ALA A 175 18.73 33.23 7.82
N GLU A 176 18.14 34.23 7.16
CA GLU A 176 18.32 35.64 7.50
C GLU A 176 17.27 36.17 8.50
N LEU A 177 16.18 35.40 8.67
CA LEU A 177 15.04 35.82 9.49
C LEU A 177 15.42 35.83 10.99
N LYS A 178 15.04 36.91 11.66
CA LYS A 178 15.15 37.05 13.12
C LYS A 178 13.75 37.36 13.67
N LEU A 179 13.40 36.70 14.76
CA LEU A 179 12.20 37.02 15.53
C LEU A 179 12.57 37.87 16.73
N PRO A 180 11.70 38.81 17.15
CA PRO A 180 12.04 39.79 18.20
C PRO A 180 12.23 39.16 19.57
N GLU A 181 11.46 38.13 19.91
CA GLU A 181 11.51 37.48 21.21
C GLU A 181 12.45 36.27 21.20
N PRO A 182 13.43 36.19 22.15
CA PRO A 182 14.41 35.09 22.18
C PRO A 182 13.78 33.69 22.21
N ALA A 183 12.70 33.48 22.96
CA ALA A 183 12.02 32.19 23.02
C ALA A 183 11.38 31.82 21.68
N GLN A 184 10.86 32.78 20.92
CA GLN A 184 10.34 32.56 19.59
C GLN A 184 11.45 32.25 18.59
N GLN A 185 12.60 32.93 18.71
CA GLN A 185 13.77 32.69 17.89
C GLN A 185 14.28 31.25 18.07
N ILE A 186 14.39 30.77 19.32
CA ILE A 186 14.76 29.37 19.62
C ILE A 186 13.79 28.41 18.99
N ALA A 187 12.48 28.60 19.16
CA ALA A 187 11.46 27.74 18.57
C ALA A 187 11.49 27.73 17.03
N PHE A 188 11.80 28.89 16.43
CA PHE A 188 11.97 29.02 14.99
C PHE A 188 13.17 28.22 14.47
N GLU A 189 14.31 28.36 15.12
CA GLU A 189 15.57 27.67 14.79
C GLU A 189 15.38 26.15 14.90
N GLU A 190 14.75 25.65 15.96
CA GLU A 190 14.42 24.24 16.15
C GLU A 190 13.56 23.68 15.01
N TYR A 191 12.54 24.42 14.53
CA TYR A 191 11.74 23.98 13.39
C TYR A 191 12.54 23.99 12.08
N VAL A 192 13.43 24.94 11.87
CA VAL A 192 14.30 24.99 10.70
C VAL A 192 15.23 23.79 10.69
N ASP A 193 15.89 23.51 11.81
CA ASP A 193 16.80 22.37 11.98
C ASP A 193 16.09 21.04 11.81
N ALA A 194 14.90 20.88 12.39
CA ALA A 194 14.10 19.69 12.21
C ALA A 194 13.72 19.45 10.73
N ILE A 195 13.51 20.52 9.93
CA ILE A 195 13.29 20.39 8.49
C ILE A 195 14.56 19.93 7.75
N VAL A 196 15.72 20.44 8.14
CA VAL A 196 17.02 20.03 7.57
C VAL A 196 17.27 18.54 7.86
N VAL A 197 17.13 18.13 9.12
CA VAL A 197 17.29 16.73 9.54
C VAL A 197 16.32 15.80 8.80
N ALA A 198 15.04 16.19 8.70
CA ALA A 198 14.05 15.41 7.97
C ALA A 198 14.38 15.32 6.46
N THR A 199 14.90 16.39 5.86
CA THR A 199 15.32 16.40 4.45
C THR A 199 16.47 15.42 4.22
N SER A 200 17.52 15.49 5.04
CA SER A 200 18.67 14.58 4.97
C SER A 200 18.25 13.11 5.18
N ARG A 201 17.28 12.86 6.07
CA ARG A 201 16.72 11.51 6.28
C ARG A 201 16.04 10.99 5.03
N ILE A 202 15.21 11.81 4.35
CA ILE A 202 14.54 11.43 3.11
C ILE A 202 15.56 11.11 2.00
N GLU A 203 16.60 11.93 1.85
CA GLU A 203 17.66 11.72 0.87
C GLU A 203 18.43 10.44 1.15
N ARG A 204 18.82 10.17 2.39
CA ARG A 204 19.48 8.93 2.79
C ARG A 204 18.63 7.71 2.49
N LEU A 205 17.36 7.71 2.88
CA LEU A 205 16.43 6.61 2.59
C LEU A 205 16.20 6.43 1.09
N THR A 206 16.19 7.52 0.30
CA THR A 206 16.08 7.44 -1.15
C THR A 206 17.29 6.72 -1.77
N ARG A 207 18.52 7.09 -1.35
CA ARG A 207 19.73 6.37 -1.79
C ARG A 207 19.75 4.90 -1.37
N SER A 208 19.28 4.60 -0.16
CA SER A 208 19.14 3.20 0.28
C SER A 208 18.15 2.41 -0.59
N ILE A 209 17.02 3.02 -0.98
CA ILE A 209 16.07 2.39 -1.91
C ILE A 209 16.71 2.17 -3.27
N GLU A 210 17.50 3.10 -3.80
CA GLU A 210 18.21 2.96 -5.06
C GLU A 210 19.19 1.78 -5.03
N SER A 211 19.99 1.68 -3.97
CA SER A 211 20.93 0.58 -3.76
C SER A 211 20.23 -0.78 -3.64
N GLU A 212 19.15 -0.85 -2.84
CA GLU A 212 18.46 -2.10 -2.56
C GLU A 212 17.55 -2.56 -3.72
N ALA A 213 17.01 -1.64 -4.51
CA ALA A 213 16.19 -1.96 -5.67
C ALA A 213 17.02 -2.38 -6.91
N ALA A 214 18.30 -2.05 -6.99
CA ALA A 214 19.14 -2.39 -8.14
C ALA A 214 19.28 -3.93 -8.33
N PRO A 215 19.59 -4.76 -7.29
CA PRO A 215 19.63 -6.21 -7.41
C PRO A 215 18.26 -6.89 -7.21
N TRP A 216 17.19 -6.12 -7.09
CA TRP A 216 15.87 -6.70 -6.85
C TRP A 216 15.31 -7.37 -8.10
N ARG A 217 14.68 -8.54 -7.94
CA ARG A 217 14.05 -9.28 -9.04
C ARG A 217 13.09 -8.45 -9.90
N PHE A 218 12.49 -7.40 -9.35
CA PHE A 218 11.62 -6.48 -10.08
C PHE A 218 12.32 -5.25 -10.65
N ALA A 219 13.65 -5.18 -10.66
CA ALA A 219 14.39 -4.03 -11.17
C ALA A 219 14.01 -3.68 -12.62
N SER A 220 13.82 -4.70 -13.49
CA SER A 220 13.38 -4.53 -14.87
C SER A 220 11.98 -3.90 -14.98
N VAL A 221 11.05 -4.34 -14.14
CA VAL A 221 9.68 -3.80 -14.09
C VAL A 221 9.66 -2.37 -13.54
N VAL A 222 10.46 -2.10 -12.49
CA VAL A 222 10.64 -0.75 -11.92
C VAL A 222 11.21 0.20 -12.98
N ALA A 223 12.20 -0.22 -13.75
CA ALA A 223 12.76 0.57 -14.84
C ALA A 223 11.69 0.87 -15.91
N ALA A 224 10.96 -0.16 -16.36
CA ALA A 224 9.92 -0.01 -17.38
C ALA A 224 8.79 0.92 -16.96
N LEU A 225 8.36 0.89 -15.69
CA LEU A 225 7.33 1.80 -15.16
C LEU A 225 7.76 3.27 -15.22
N GLN A 226 9.05 3.56 -15.14
CA GLN A 226 9.58 4.92 -15.26
C GLN A 226 9.43 5.52 -16.66
N ALA A 227 9.14 4.72 -17.69
CA ALA A 227 8.74 5.23 -19.00
C ALA A 227 7.47 6.08 -18.92
N MET A 228 6.62 5.83 -17.92
CA MET A 228 5.34 6.48 -17.77
C MET A 228 5.48 7.89 -17.18
N ARG A 229 4.72 8.83 -17.71
CA ARG A 229 4.63 10.17 -17.17
C ARG A 229 4.06 10.13 -15.74
N GLY A 230 4.70 10.86 -14.83
CA GLY A 230 4.28 10.93 -13.42
C GLY A 230 4.82 9.79 -12.54
N ILE A 231 5.30 8.70 -13.12
CA ILE A 231 5.93 7.60 -12.37
C ILE A 231 7.44 7.77 -12.45
N GLN A 232 8.04 8.25 -11.36
CA GLN A 232 9.48 8.31 -11.18
C GLN A 232 9.95 7.10 -10.36
N PHE A 233 11.26 6.96 -10.16
CA PHE A 233 11.88 5.82 -9.50
C PHE A 233 11.19 5.42 -8.19
N VAL A 234 11.06 6.35 -7.23
CA VAL A 234 10.43 6.06 -5.93
C VAL A 234 8.97 5.61 -6.08
N HIS A 235 8.20 6.24 -7.00
CA HIS A 235 6.83 5.81 -7.28
C HIS A 235 6.79 4.39 -7.87
N ALA A 236 7.70 4.08 -8.79
CA ALA A 236 7.78 2.75 -9.41
C ALA A 236 8.13 1.68 -8.37
N VAL A 237 9.16 1.92 -7.54
CA VAL A 237 9.51 0.99 -6.43
C VAL A 237 8.35 0.85 -5.46
N THR A 238 7.69 1.96 -5.06
CA THR A 238 6.53 1.92 -4.16
C THR A 238 5.41 1.05 -4.73
N LEU A 239 5.07 1.24 -6.01
CA LEU A 239 4.02 0.46 -6.65
C LEU A 239 4.33 -1.03 -6.63
N ILE A 240 5.54 -1.42 -6.99
CA ILE A 240 5.92 -2.84 -7.03
C ILE A 240 6.10 -3.43 -5.63
N ALA A 241 6.69 -2.70 -4.69
CA ALA A 241 6.82 -3.17 -3.30
C ALA A 241 5.46 -3.41 -2.62
N GLU A 242 4.45 -2.61 -2.97
CA GLU A 242 3.10 -2.72 -2.41
C GLU A 242 2.19 -3.70 -3.17
N LEU A 243 2.43 -3.88 -4.47
CA LEU A 243 1.59 -4.72 -5.32
C LEU A 243 2.19 -6.11 -5.56
N GLY A 244 3.51 -6.25 -5.45
CA GLY A 244 4.22 -7.47 -5.85
C GLY A 244 4.18 -7.69 -7.35
N ASP A 245 4.21 -8.94 -7.75
CA ASP A 245 4.11 -9.35 -9.15
C ASP A 245 2.77 -8.93 -9.77
N LEU A 246 2.83 -8.08 -10.78
CA LEU A 246 1.63 -7.60 -11.47
C LEU A 246 0.97 -8.68 -12.33
N THR A 247 1.67 -9.78 -12.65
CA THR A 247 1.10 -10.89 -13.42
C THR A 247 0.08 -11.69 -12.63
N ARG A 248 0.10 -11.62 -11.30
CA ARG A 248 -0.89 -12.26 -10.43
C ARG A 248 -2.32 -11.71 -10.57
N PHE A 249 -2.46 -10.54 -11.17
CA PHE A 249 -3.78 -9.97 -11.44
C PHE A 249 -4.27 -10.41 -12.81
N ALA A 250 -5.34 -11.18 -12.86
CA ALA A 250 -5.92 -11.73 -14.08
C ALA A 250 -6.34 -10.65 -15.10
N SER A 251 -6.59 -9.42 -14.65
CA SER A 251 -6.97 -8.31 -15.53
C SER A 251 -6.66 -6.95 -14.89
N ALA A 252 -6.60 -5.92 -15.71
CA ALA A 252 -6.51 -4.53 -15.26
C ALA A 252 -7.67 -4.16 -14.31
N ARG A 253 -8.87 -4.71 -14.51
CA ARG A 253 -10.03 -4.49 -13.63
C ARG A 253 -9.83 -5.11 -12.25
N ALA A 254 -9.21 -6.29 -12.18
CA ALA A 254 -8.85 -6.93 -10.92
C ALA A 254 -7.88 -6.05 -10.11
N LEU A 255 -6.87 -5.47 -10.75
CA LEU A 255 -5.95 -4.52 -10.10
C LEU A 255 -6.68 -3.24 -9.65
N MET A 256 -7.58 -2.68 -10.47
CA MET A 256 -8.39 -1.49 -10.09
C MET A 256 -9.25 -1.78 -8.85
N GLY A 257 -9.86 -2.97 -8.77
CA GLY A 257 -10.62 -3.44 -7.61
C GLY A 257 -9.74 -3.59 -6.36
N TYR A 258 -8.59 -4.27 -6.52
CA TYR A 258 -7.60 -4.47 -5.45
C TYR A 258 -7.09 -3.15 -4.87
N LEU A 259 -6.95 -2.11 -5.70
CA LEU A 259 -6.54 -0.77 -5.28
C LEU A 259 -7.69 0.06 -4.67
N GLY A 260 -8.92 -0.42 -4.73
CA GLY A 260 -10.09 0.33 -4.30
C GLY A 260 -10.32 1.63 -5.09
N LEU A 261 -9.91 1.65 -6.36
CA LEU A 261 -10.14 2.76 -7.30
C LEU A 261 -11.46 2.61 -8.07
N VAL A 262 -12.23 1.57 -7.81
CA VAL A 262 -13.57 1.37 -8.37
C VAL A 262 -14.60 2.12 -7.53
N PRO A 263 -15.64 2.72 -8.14
CA PRO A 263 -16.71 3.35 -7.39
C PRO A 263 -17.49 2.31 -6.58
N ARG A 264 -18.02 2.73 -5.45
CA ARG A 264 -19.07 1.97 -4.77
C ARG A 264 -20.31 2.00 -5.65
N GLU A 265 -20.99 0.90 -5.74
CA GLU A 265 -22.22 0.78 -6.47
C GLU A 265 -23.27 0.19 -5.55
N ASP A 266 -24.39 0.87 -5.42
CA ASP A 266 -25.58 0.44 -4.71
C ASP A 266 -26.73 0.61 -5.72
N SER A 267 -26.99 -0.46 -6.47
CA SER A 267 -27.92 -0.44 -7.57
C SER A 267 -28.99 -1.51 -7.35
N SER A 268 -30.25 -1.12 -7.42
CA SER A 268 -31.40 -2.02 -7.35
C SER A 268 -32.36 -1.73 -8.51
N GLY A 269 -32.72 -2.76 -9.27
CA GLY A 269 -33.55 -2.63 -10.44
C GLY A 269 -32.98 -1.66 -11.49
N GLU A 270 -33.76 -0.71 -11.93
CA GLU A 270 -33.33 0.30 -12.93
C GLU A 270 -32.50 1.44 -12.34
N HIS A 271 -32.46 1.58 -11.01
CA HIS A 271 -31.77 2.66 -10.34
C HIS A 271 -30.29 2.32 -10.10
N ARG A 272 -29.40 3.02 -10.80
CA ARG A 272 -27.95 2.90 -10.62
C ARG A 272 -27.40 4.04 -9.77
N HIS A 273 -26.98 3.75 -8.55
CA HIS A 273 -26.32 4.72 -7.68
C HIS A 273 -24.82 4.40 -7.54
N GLN A 274 -23.98 5.30 -8.07
CA GLN A 274 -22.53 5.21 -7.95
C GLN A 274 -22.01 6.27 -6.98
N GLY A 275 -21.40 5.82 -5.88
CA GLY A 275 -20.79 6.66 -4.88
C GLY A 275 -19.29 6.97 -5.15
N SER A 276 -18.59 7.35 -4.09
CA SER A 276 -17.12 7.52 -4.10
C SER A 276 -16.42 6.18 -4.33
N ILE A 277 -15.10 6.21 -4.61
CA ILE A 277 -14.30 4.98 -4.70
C ILE A 277 -14.36 4.18 -3.40
N THR A 278 -14.24 2.85 -3.51
CA THR A 278 -14.36 1.94 -2.35
C THR A 278 -13.29 2.17 -1.30
N LYS A 279 -12.09 2.64 -1.71
CA LYS A 279 -10.89 2.79 -0.87
C LYS A 279 -10.43 1.49 -0.19
N ALA A 280 -10.98 0.36 -0.58
CA ALA A 280 -10.50 -0.95 -0.15
C ALA A 280 -9.04 -1.18 -0.59
N GLY A 281 -8.34 -2.10 0.07
CA GLY A 281 -6.99 -2.51 -0.32
C GLY A 281 -5.91 -1.46 -0.09
N ASN A 282 -4.82 -1.57 -0.85
CA ASN A 282 -3.55 -0.90 -0.56
C ASN A 282 -3.60 0.63 -0.74
N SER A 283 -3.49 1.37 0.37
CA SER A 283 -3.55 2.83 0.39
C SER A 283 -2.27 3.50 -0.14
N TYR A 284 -1.10 2.89 0.05
CA TYR A 284 0.19 3.42 -0.44
C TYR A 284 0.25 3.38 -1.96
N ALA A 285 -0.05 2.23 -2.57
CA ALA A 285 -0.08 2.10 -4.03
C ALA A 285 -1.17 3.01 -4.64
N ARG A 286 -2.34 3.10 -4.03
CA ARG A 286 -3.41 3.99 -4.49
C ARG A 286 -2.98 5.46 -4.46
N ARG A 287 -2.31 5.91 -3.38
CA ARG A 287 -1.79 7.28 -3.27
C ARG A 287 -0.73 7.55 -4.33
N ALA A 288 0.24 6.65 -4.52
CA ALA A 288 1.28 6.79 -5.52
C ALA A 288 0.69 6.97 -6.94
N LEU A 289 -0.35 6.20 -7.28
CA LEU A 289 -1.06 6.34 -8.55
C LEU A 289 -1.82 7.67 -8.67
N ILE A 290 -2.45 8.16 -7.60
CA ILE A 290 -3.13 9.44 -7.61
C ILE A 290 -2.13 10.58 -7.78
N GLU A 291 -0.99 10.53 -7.08
CA GLU A 291 0.09 11.51 -7.22
C GLU A 291 0.67 11.50 -8.65
N ALA A 292 0.93 10.33 -9.21
CA ALA A 292 1.39 10.18 -10.58
C ALA A 292 0.38 10.71 -11.62
N ALA A 293 -0.92 10.51 -11.37
CA ALA A 293 -1.99 10.92 -12.27
C ALA A 293 -2.10 12.44 -12.45
N TRP A 294 -1.64 13.25 -11.50
CA TRP A 294 -1.58 14.71 -11.64
C TRP A 294 -0.74 15.18 -12.83
N ALA A 295 0.25 14.40 -13.26
CA ALA A 295 1.09 14.74 -14.40
C ALA A 295 0.33 14.78 -15.74
N TYR A 296 -0.82 14.11 -15.83
CA TYR A 296 -1.62 14.02 -17.04
C TYR A 296 -2.59 15.22 -17.24
N ARG A 297 -2.55 16.20 -16.36
CA ARG A 297 -3.22 17.51 -16.59
C ARG A 297 -2.57 18.30 -17.74
N TYR A 298 -1.32 18.01 -18.04
CA TYR A 298 -0.60 18.63 -19.14
C TYR A 298 -0.80 17.86 -20.45
N PRO A 299 -0.65 18.53 -21.61
CA PRO A 299 -0.73 17.88 -22.92
C PRO A 299 0.26 16.72 -23.05
N ALA A 300 -0.09 15.70 -23.84
CA ALA A 300 0.79 14.57 -24.11
C ALA A 300 2.07 15.07 -24.83
N ARG A 301 3.22 14.75 -24.27
CA ARG A 301 4.53 15.14 -24.81
C ARG A 301 5.63 14.25 -24.20
N VAL A 302 6.54 13.78 -25.01
CA VAL A 302 7.80 13.17 -24.54
C VAL A 302 8.77 14.32 -24.30
N THR A 303 8.97 14.67 -23.02
CA THR A 303 9.94 15.67 -22.60
C THR A 303 11.35 15.04 -22.59
N ARG A 304 12.41 15.88 -22.58
CA ARG A 304 13.80 15.39 -22.46
C ARG A 304 13.97 14.43 -21.26
N ILE A 305 13.38 14.74 -20.11
CA ILE A 305 13.42 13.89 -18.90
C ILE A 305 12.77 12.52 -19.16
N ILE A 306 11.63 12.49 -19.85
CA ILE A 306 10.96 11.23 -20.20
C ILE A 306 11.77 10.46 -21.22
N ALA A 307 12.31 11.12 -22.26
CA ALA A 307 13.16 10.49 -23.26
C ALA A 307 14.42 9.83 -22.63
N THR A 308 15.08 10.54 -21.70
CA THR A 308 16.21 9.98 -20.96
C THR A 308 15.84 8.73 -20.16
N ARG A 309 14.67 8.71 -19.50
CA ARG A 309 14.19 7.54 -18.76
C ARG A 309 13.72 6.39 -19.64
N GLN A 310 13.35 6.67 -20.88
CA GLN A 310 12.94 5.68 -21.88
C GLN A 310 14.13 5.10 -22.65
N ALA A 311 15.30 5.72 -22.57
CA ALA A 311 16.49 5.22 -23.24
C ALA A 311 16.86 3.81 -22.75
N GLY A 312 17.02 2.87 -23.66
CA GLY A 312 17.34 1.48 -23.35
C GLY A 312 16.17 0.62 -22.85
N LEU A 313 14.97 1.19 -22.67
CA LEU A 313 13.81 0.40 -22.28
C LEU A 313 13.17 -0.33 -23.46
N PRO A 314 12.50 -1.48 -23.23
CA PRO A 314 11.77 -2.19 -24.28
C PRO A 314 10.73 -1.28 -24.96
N LYS A 315 10.64 -1.36 -26.27
CA LYS A 315 9.68 -0.57 -27.08
C LYS A 315 8.25 -0.74 -26.59
N ALA A 316 7.86 -1.96 -26.18
CA ALA A 316 6.52 -2.24 -25.65
C ALA A 316 6.16 -1.33 -24.45
N ALA A 317 7.10 -1.14 -23.50
CA ALA A 317 6.88 -0.26 -22.34
C ALA A 317 6.72 1.21 -22.77
N CYS A 318 7.56 1.68 -23.71
CA CYS A 318 7.48 3.04 -24.26
C CYS A 318 6.17 3.28 -25.01
N ASP A 319 5.70 2.32 -25.81
CA ASP A 319 4.44 2.38 -26.55
C ASP A 319 3.23 2.41 -25.58
N ILE A 320 3.25 1.62 -24.51
CA ILE A 320 2.22 1.65 -23.45
C ILE A 320 2.23 3.02 -22.76
N ALA A 321 3.40 3.55 -22.43
CA ALA A 321 3.55 4.85 -21.78
C ALA A 321 3.03 6.00 -22.66
N TRP A 322 3.27 5.94 -23.97
CA TRP A 322 2.76 6.92 -24.93
C TRP A 322 1.24 6.85 -25.05
N ARG A 323 0.67 5.66 -25.22
CA ARG A 323 -0.79 5.45 -25.22
C ARG A 323 -1.45 5.97 -23.95
N ALA A 324 -0.81 5.74 -22.78
CA ALA A 324 -1.28 6.31 -21.51
C ALA A 324 -1.33 7.84 -21.54
N GLN A 325 -0.27 8.49 -22.06
CA GLN A 325 -0.26 9.97 -22.18
C GLN A 325 -1.38 10.49 -23.05
N LEU A 326 -1.56 9.94 -24.26
CA LEU A 326 -2.60 10.35 -25.18
C LEU A 326 -4.00 10.23 -24.55
N ARG A 327 -4.29 9.05 -24.00
CA ARG A 327 -5.61 8.73 -23.44
C ARG A 327 -5.91 9.55 -22.18
N LEU A 328 -4.98 9.58 -21.22
CA LEU A 328 -5.22 10.21 -19.93
C LEU A 328 -5.24 11.74 -20.01
N SER A 329 -4.37 12.35 -20.82
CA SER A 329 -4.40 13.79 -21.04
C SER A 329 -5.66 14.25 -21.77
N ALA A 330 -6.15 13.48 -22.77
CA ALA A 330 -7.41 13.74 -23.42
C ALA A 330 -8.61 13.62 -22.46
N LYS A 331 -8.58 12.55 -21.62
CA LYS A 331 -9.62 12.36 -20.59
C LYS A 331 -9.61 13.49 -19.57
N TYR A 332 -8.43 13.95 -19.10
CA TYR A 332 -8.34 15.09 -18.19
C TYR A 332 -9.03 16.31 -18.77
N ARG A 333 -8.68 16.72 -20.00
CA ARG A 333 -9.27 17.89 -20.68
C ARG A 333 -10.77 17.77 -20.81
N ARG A 334 -11.28 16.59 -21.23
CA ARG A 334 -12.71 16.34 -21.38
C ARG A 334 -13.48 16.48 -20.06
N LEU A 335 -12.91 15.95 -18.95
CA LEU A 335 -13.55 16.04 -17.65
C LEU A 335 -13.43 17.44 -17.03
N ALA A 336 -12.32 18.14 -17.26
CA ALA A 336 -12.13 19.52 -16.83
C ALA A 336 -13.10 20.49 -17.55
N ALA A 337 -13.34 20.29 -18.85
CA ALA A 337 -14.34 21.04 -19.61
C ALA A 337 -15.78 20.85 -19.10
N ARG A 338 -16.04 19.76 -18.36
CA ARG A 338 -17.32 19.51 -17.66
C ARG A 338 -17.36 20.10 -16.25
N HIS A 339 -16.41 20.96 -15.89
CA HIS A 339 -16.29 21.60 -14.58
C HIS A 339 -16.22 20.62 -13.38
N LEU A 340 -15.77 19.37 -13.59
CA LEU A 340 -15.55 18.46 -12.47
C LEU A 340 -14.38 18.95 -11.62
N HIS A 341 -14.51 18.77 -10.31
CA HIS A 341 -13.43 19.09 -9.37
C HIS A 341 -12.16 18.28 -9.68
N HIS A 342 -11.00 18.94 -9.73
CA HIS A 342 -9.72 18.34 -10.13
C HIS A 342 -9.36 17.05 -9.39
N ASN A 343 -9.63 16.95 -8.09
CA ASN A 343 -9.37 15.74 -7.33
C ASN A 343 -10.21 14.55 -7.83
N LYS A 344 -11.47 14.78 -8.22
CA LYS A 344 -12.32 13.72 -8.82
C LYS A 344 -11.76 13.28 -10.17
N ILE A 345 -11.30 14.22 -10.98
CA ILE A 345 -10.67 13.93 -12.28
C ILE A 345 -9.44 13.07 -12.08
N VAL A 346 -8.52 13.50 -11.22
CA VAL A 346 -7.24 12.78 -10.98
C VAL A 346 -7.46 11.36 -10.44
N VAL A 347 -8.43 11.15 -9.57
CA VAL A 347 -8.80 9.80 -9.10
C VAL A 347 -9.33 8.93 -10.26
N ALA A 348 -10.14 9.51 -11.15
CA ALA A 348 -10.63 8.80 -12.34
C ALA A 348 -9.50 8.47 -13.33
N LEU A 349 -8.46 9.33 -13.40
CA LEU A 349 -7.26 9.04 -14.17
C LEU A 349 -6.39 7.97 -13.51
N ALA A 350 -6.21 8.04 -12.18
CA ALA A 350 -5.44 7.06 -11.43
C ALA A 350 -5.99 5.62 -11.61
N ARG A 351 -7.32 5.48 -11.67
CA ARG A 351 -7.96 4.22 -12.02
C ARG A 351 -7.52 3.70 -13.38
N GLU A 352 -7.54 4.52 -14.44
CA GLU A 352 -7.10 4.07 -15.77
C GLU A 352 -5.58 3.90 -15.83
N LEU A 353 -4.81 4.75 -15.13
CA LEU A 353 -3.36 4.64 -15.02
C LEU A 353 -2.94 3.28 -14.45
N SER A 354 -3.67 2.76 -13.44
CA SER A 354 -3.41 1.42 -12.92
C SER A 354 -3.55 0.32 -13.97
N GLY A 355 -4.44 0.50 -14.95
CA GLY A 355 -4.55 -0.42 -16.09
C GLY A 355 -3.33 -0.38 -17.01
N PHE A 356 -2.72 0.78 -17.21
CA PHE A 356 -1.46 0.89 -17.96
C PHE A 356 -0.27 0.34 -17.17
N VAL A 357 -0.24 0.54 -15.83
CA VAL A 357 0.76 -0.08 -14.95
C VAL A 357 0.66 -1.61 -15.03
N TRP A 358 -0.54 -2.16 -14.98
CA TRP A 358 -0.78 -3.59 -15.19
C TRP A 358 -0.24 -4.05 -16.56
N ALA A 359 -0.54 -3.33 -17.64
CA ALA A 359 -0.08 -3.68 -18.98
C ALA A 359 1.46 -3.69 -19.10
N VAL A 360 2.16 -2.76 -18.44
CA VAL A 360 3.63 -2.80 -18.36
C VAL A 360 4.10 -4.05 -17.64
N GLY A 361 3.48 -4.40 -16.50
CA GLY A 361 3.82 -5.62 -15.76
C GLY A 361 3.58 -6.92 -16.53
N GLN A 362 2.59 -6.94 -17.45
CA GLN A 362 2.37 -8.10 -18.33
C GLN A 362 3.41 -8.19 -19.46
N SER A 363 3.98 -7.06 -19.88
CA SER A 363 4.94 -7.01 -21.00
C SER A 363 6.40 -7.21 -20.58
N ILE A 364 6.72 -7.02 -19.30
CA ILE A 364 8.06 -7.10 -18.74
C ILE A 364 8.07 -8.13 -17.60
N LYS A 365 8.85 -9.17 -17.76
CA LYS A 365 9.00 -10.19 -16.73
C LYS A 365 9.99 -9.72 -15.65
N PRO A 366 9.77 -10.12 -14.39
CA PRO A 366 10.80 -10.05 -13.35
C PRO A 366 12.04 -10.84 -13.78
N ASN A 367 13.21 -10.44 -13.30
CA ASN A 367 14.49 -11.13 -13.55
C ASN A 367 14.54 -12.45 -12.78
#